data_d8a16d3f639e486206c8730b5d0d5b80
#
_entry.id   d8a16d3f639e486206c8730b5d0d5b80
#
_cell.length_a   1.000
_cell.length_b   1.000
_cell.length_c   1.000
_cell.angle_alpha   90.00
_cell.angle_beta   90.00
_cell.angle_gamma   90.00
#
_symmetry.space_group_name_H-M   'P 1'
#
loop_
_entity.id
_entity.type
_entity.pdbx_description
1 polymer ?
#
loop_
_entity_poly.entity_id
_entity_poly.type
_entity_poly.pdbx_seq_one_letter_code
_entity_poly.pdbx_strand_id
1 'polypeptide(L)'
;PLRCVWCHNPESWKSDIELSYNAEKCSGCGACFDICKNGAHIIKDGYHVIDRAKCTVCGACADVCYYNSLEMVGKDYTVDEVIADVMRDKIFYETSKGGITLSGGEPLYQFDFAYELLKQSKANGLHTCVETSGFTSRERIISISEYTDMFLFDFKIADSAEHKQYCGVDNELILANLRTLNDLGKNIVLRCPIIPDINDREAHFKAIADIANTHDNISEVNIEPYHPLGISKNQNIGKTPTYTYSTFLDKKVTDEYVGIIKSLTDKKVIQM
;
A
#
# COMPACT_ATOMS: atom_id res chain seq x y z
N PRO A 1 -1.56 -3.10 -10.21
CA PRO A 1 -0.71 -2.67 -9.10
C PRO A 1 0.73 -3.14 -9.27
N LEU A 2 1.68 -2.46 -8.62
CA LEU A 2 3.07 -2.90 -8.52
C LEU A 2 3.16 -4.23 -7.76
N ARG A 3 4.30 -4.92 -7.93
CA ARG A 3 4.61 -6.17 -7.21
C ARG A 3 5.99 -6.09 -6.55
N CYS A 4 6.16 -5.05 -5.72
CA CYS A 4 7.43 -4.83 -5.04
C CYS A 4 7.80 -6.05 -4.18
N VAL A 5 9.07 -6.47 -4.24
CA VAL A 5 9.55 -7.64 -3.48
C VAL A 5 9.44 -7.46 -1.97
N TRP A 6 9.43 -6.22 -1.49
CA TRP A 6 9.23 -5.85 -0.07
C TRP A 6 7.79 -5.46 0.26
N CYS A 7 6.79 -5.81 -0.56
CA CYS A 7 5.42 -5.36 -0.37
C CYS A 7 4.88 -5.74 1.01
N HIS A 8 4.33 -4.75 1.73
CA HIS A 8 3.71 -4.98 3.04
C HIS A 8 2.24 -5.42 2.95
N ASN A 9 1.62 -5.30 1.77
CA ASN A 9 0.22 -5.66 1.55
C ASN A 9 0.07 -6.58 0.31
N PRO A 10 0.69 -7.78 0.32
CA PRO A 10 0.68 -8.69 -0.83
C PRO A 10 -0.72 -9.22 -1.18
N GLU A 11 -1.67 -9.14 -0.25
CA GLU A 11 -3.08 -9.43 -0.45
C GLU A 11 -3.76 -8.47 -1.43
N SER A 12 -3.23 -7.26 -1.56
CA SER A 12 -3.78 -6.23 -2.45
C SER A 12 -3.29 -6.30 -3.90
N TRP A 13 -2.48 -7.31 -4.26
CA TRP A 13 -2.02 -7.50 -5.64
C TRP A 13 -3.14 -7.91 -6.60
N LYS A 14 -4.26 -8.37 -6.05
CA LYS A 14 -5.49 -8.71 -6.78
C LYS A 14 -6.67 -8.03 -6.09
N SER A 15 -7.77 -7.91 -6.81
CA SER A 15 -9.05 -7.47 -6.26
C SER A 15 -9.85 -8.60 -5.59
N ASP A 16 -9.44 -9.84 -5.79
CA ASP A 16 -10.16 -10.99 -5.25
C ASP A 16 -10.00 -11.08 -3.73
N ILE A 17 -11.06 -11.47 -3.04
CA ILE A 17 -11.03 -11.80 -1.63
C ILE A 17 -10.12 -13.01 -1.42
N GLU A 18 -9.24 -12.98 -0.43
CA GLU A 18 -8.33 -14.07 -0.09
C GLU A 18 -8.58 -14.60 1.34
N LEU A 19 -8.31 -15.88 1.57
CA LEU A 19 -8.31 -16.47 2.92
C LEU A 19 -6.91 -16.32 3.53
N SER A 20 -6.81 -15.60 4.64
CA SER A 20 -5.61 -15.49 5.46
C SER A 20 -5.62 -16.56 6.55
N TYR A 21 -4.47 -17.15 6.82
CA TYR A 21 -4.26 -18.11 7.92
C TYR A 21 -3.03 -17.71 8.73
N ASN A 22 -3.24 -17.31 9.97
CA ASN A 22 -2.17 -17.03 10.92
C ASN A 22 -1.94 -18.25 11.81
N ALA A 23 -0.87 -18.99 11.56
CA ALA A 23 -0.54 -20.21 12.30
C ALA A 23 -0.25 -19.97 13.78
N GLU A 24 0.28 -18.80 14.16
CA GLU A 24 0.59 -18.46 15.56
C GLU A 24 -0.68 -18.31 16.41
N LYS A 25 -1.80 -17.91 15.82
CA LYS A 25 -3.10 -17.82 16.50
C LYS A 25 -3.84 -19.15 16.56
N CYS A 26 -3.38 -20.19 15.83
CA CYS A 26 -4.10 -21.44 15.70
C CYS A 26 -4.00 -22.31 16.95
N SER A 27 -5.13 -22.64 17.60
CA SER A 27 -5.19 -23.53 18.76
C SER A 27 -5.23 -25.02 18.41
N GLY A 28 -5.34 -25.39 17.13
CA GLY A 28 -5.47 -26.78 16.69
C GLY A 28 -6.85 -27.42 16.98
N CYS A 29 -7.90 -26.62 17.18
CA CYS A 29 -9.23 -27.13 17.59
C CYS A 29 -9.95 -27.99 16.53
N GLY A 30 -9.53 -28.00 15.26
CA GLY A 30 -10.08 -28.84 14.20
C GLY A 30 -11.36 -28.34 13.52
N ALA A 31 -12.08 -27.34 14.05
CA ALA A 31 -13.37 -26.88 13.52
C ALA A 31 -13.34 -26.51 12.01
N CYS A 32 -12.22 -25.98 11.53
CA CYS A 32 -12.05 -25.67 10.11
C CYS A 32 -11.95 -26.90 9.21
N PHE A 33 -11.45 -28.02 9.72
CA PHE A 33 -11.43 -29.30 8.97
C PHE A 33 -12.84 -29.84 8.82
N ASP A 34 -13.65 -29.80 9.87
CA ASP A 34 -15.01 -30.37 9.89
C ASP A 34 -15.95 -29.59 8.96
N ILE A 35 -15.81 -28.25 8.89
CA ILE A 35 -16.70 -27.40 8.08
C ILE A 35 -16.30 -27.37 6.60
N CYS A 36 -15.05 -27.67 6.25
CA CYS A 36 -14.53 -27.50 4.89
C CYS A 36 -15.00 -28.61 3.94
N LYS A 37 -16.02 -28.31 3.12
CA LYS A 37 -16.56 -29.26 2.14
C LYS A 37 -15.55 -29.68 1.05
N ASN A 38 -14.50 -28.88 0.82
CA ASN A 38 -13.50 -29.14 -0.22
C ASN A 38 -12.25 -29.86 0.32
N GLY A 39 -12.18 -30.14 1.63
CA GLY A 39 -11.01 -30.77 2.25
C GLY A 39 -9.72 -29.96 2.04
N ALA A 40 -9.84 -28.63 2.06
CA ALA A 40 -8.68 -27.74 1.86
C ALA A 40 -7.78 -27.63 3.08
N HIS A 41 -8.23 -28.00 4.28
CA HIS A 41 -7.40 -28.03 5.48
C HIS A 41 -6.71 -29.38 5.60
N ILE A 42 -5.39 -29.39 5.69
CA ILE A 42 -4.58 -30.61 5.77
C ILE A 42 -3.53 -30.48 6.87
N ILE A 43 -3.05 -31.62 7.38
CA ILE A 43 -1.85 -31.66 8.22
C ILE A 43 -0.68 -32.07 7.34
N LYS A 44 0.35 -31.25 7.27
CA LYS A 44 1.59 -31.53 6.58
C LYS A 44 2.76 -31.32 7.55
N ASP A 45 3.60 -32.35 7.69
CA ASP A 45 4.75 -32.35 8.61
C ASP A 45 4.39 -31.95 10.07
N GLY A 46 3.18 -32.33 10.52
CA GLY A 46 2.66 -32.03 11.85
C GLY A 46 2.02 -30.64 11.98
N TYR A 47 2.01 -29.84 10.94
CA TYR A 47 1.45 -28.48 10.95
C TYR A 47 0.15 -28.41 10.13
N HIS A 48 -0.79 -27.60 10.61
CA HIS A 48 -1.97 -27.26 9.83
C HIS A 48 -1.57 -26.35 8.65
N VAL A 49 -1.98 -26.73 7.45
CA VAL A 49 -1.73 -26.01 6.20
C VAL A 49 -3.01 -25.96 5.38
N ILE A 50 -3.19 -24.91 4.60
CA ILE A 50 -4.29 -24.79 3.64
C ILE A 50 -3.82 -25.20 2.25
N ASP A 51 -4.42 -26.24 1.68
CA ASP A 51 -4.29 -26.58 0.27
C ASP A 51 -5.02 -25.54 -0.57
N ARG A 52 -4.26 -24.55 -1.04
CA ARG A 52 -4.79 -23.42 -1.81
C ARG A 52 -5.41 -23.83 -3.16
N ALA A 53 -5.04 -25.00 -3.69
CA ALA A 53 -5.64 -25.52 -4.94
C ALA A 53 -7.06 -26.08 -4.72
N LYS A 54 -7.37 -26.52 -3.50
CA LYS A 54 -8.71 -26.98 -3.11
C LYS A 54 -9.57 -25.90 -2.50
N CYS A 55 -8.97 -24.82 -2.01
CA CYS A 55 -9.68 -23.75 -1.33
C CYS A 55 -10.47 -22.90 -2.33
N THR A 56 -11.79 -22.82 -2.14
CA THR A 56 -12.69 -21.98 -2.95
C THR A 56 -12.96 -20.62 -2.32
N VAL A 57 -12.25 -20.28 -1.27
CA VAL A 57 -12.37 -18.97 -0.56
C VAL A 57 -13.83 -18.68 -0.10
N CYS A 58 -14.57 -19.72 0.29
CA CYS A 58 -15.99 -19.58 0.67
C CYS A 58 -16.23 -18.95 2.06
N GLY A 59 -15.19 -18.75 2.88
CA GLY A 59 -15.27 -18.09 4.18
C GLY A 59 -15.72 -18.97 5.35
N ALA A 60 -16.38 -20.13 5.12
CA ALA A 60 -16.98 -20.93 6.19
C ALA A 60 -16.02 -21.31 7.33
N CYS A 61 -14.75 -21.53 7.04
CA CYS A 61 -13.74 -21.84 8.05
C CYS A 61 -13.32 -20.59 8.87
N ALA A 62 -13.42 -19.40 8.29
CA ALA A 62 -13.17 -18.15 9.00
C ALA A 62 -14.33 -17.87 9.99
N ASP A 63 -15.58 -18.11 9.58
CA ASP A 63 -16.78 -17.89 10.40
C ASP A 63 -16.78 -18.74 11.69
N VAL A 64 -16.19 -19.95 11.66
CA VAL A 64 -16.13 -20.85 12.81
C VAL A 64 -14.80 -20.76 13.59
N CYS A 65 -13.87 -19.90 13.16
CA CYS A 65 -12.56 -19.79 13.80
C CYS A 65 -12.60 -18.88 15.03
N TYR A 66 -12.84 -19.45 16.20
CA TYR A 66 -12.94 -18.71 17.47
C TYR A 66 -11.69 -17.87 17.79
N TYR A 67 -10.51 -18.32 17.35
CA TYR A 67 -9.23 -17.65 17.62
C TYR A 67 -8.82 -16.62 16.54
N ASN A 68 -9.68 -16.36 15.56
CA ASN A 68 -9.36 -15.47 14.43
C ASN A 68 -8.01 -15.81 13.78
N SER A 69 -7.69 -17.10 13.74
CA SER A 69 -6.53 -17.61 13.01
C SER A 69 -6.78 -17.67 11.49
N LEU A 70 -8.05 -17.80 11.11
CA LEU A 70 -8.55 -17.76 9.74
C LEU A 70 -9.42 -16.53 9.57
N GLU A 71 -9.10 -15.70 8.59
CA GLU A 71 -9.82 -14.46 8.30
C GLU A 71 -9.97 -14.27 6.80
N MET A 72 -11.11 -13.75 6.37
CA MET A 72 -11.28 -13.29 4.99
C MET A 72 -10.63 -11.91 4.84
N VAL A 73 -9.72 -11.77 3.88
CA VAL A 73 -9.06 -10.51 3.56
C VAL A 73 -9.70 -9.93 2.31
N GLY A 74 -10.21 -8.73 2.45
CA GLY A 74 -11.05 -8.06 1.46
C GLY A 74 -12.54 -8.19 1.78
N LYS A 75 -13.28 -7.18 1.39
CA LYS A 75 -14.73 -7.10 1.50
C LYS A 75 -15.24 -6.20 0.38
N ASP A 76 -16.35 -6.62 -0.23
CA ASP A 76 -17.04 -5.78 -1.20
C ASP A 76 -17.81 -4.68 -0.50
N TYR A 77 -17.69 -3.46 -1.02
CA TYR A 77 -18.43 -2.28 -0.58
C TYR A 77 -18.95 -1.52 -1.79
N THR A 78 -20.11 -0.92 -1.63
CA THR A 78 -20.57 0.15 -2.51
C THR A 78 -19.98 1.48 -2.08
N VAL A 79 -19.94 2.45 -2.99
CA VAL A 79 -19.48 3.83 -2.67
C VAL A 79 -20.34 4.43 -1.57
N ASP A 80 -21.66 4.24 -1.61
CA ASP A 80 -22.60 4.77 -0.63
C ASP A 80 -22.37 4.20 0.79
N GLU A 81 -22.04 2.91 0.90
CA GLU A 81 -21.70 2.30 2.19
C GLU A 81 -20.42 2.91 2.77
N VAL A 82 -19.39 3.12 1.94
CA VAL A 82 -18.13 3.75 2.40
C VAL A 82 -18.38 5.20 2.79
N ILE A 83 -19.11 5.97 2.00
CA ILE A 83 -19.45 7.36 2.34
C ILE A 83 -20.27 7.43 3.62
N ALA A 84 -21.25 6.55 3.81
CA ALA A 84 -22.05 6.51 5.04
C ALA A 84 -21.18 6.24 6.28
N ASP A 85 -20.18 5.37 6.15
CA ASP A 85 -19.25 5.06 7.24
C ASP A 85 -18.31 6.24 7.54
N VAL A 86 -17.68 6.80 6.52
CA VAL A 86 -16.80 7.98 6.61
C VAL A 86 -17.52 9.17 7.25
N MET A 87 -18.76 9.41 6.87
CA MET A 87 -19.56 10.55 7.36
C MET A 87 -19.92 10.46 8.85
N ARG A 88 -19.76 9.32 9.50
CA ARG A 88 -19.91 9.21 10.98
C ARG A 88 -18.91 10.06 11.73
N ASP A 89 -17.72 10.24 11.13
CA ASP A 89 -16.61 11.00 11.71
C ASP A 89 -16.55 12.45 11.22
N LYS A 90 -17.60 12.93 10.53
CA LYS A 90 -17.63 14.27 9.91
C LYS A 90 -17.24 15.39 10.87
N ILE A 91 -17.72 15.35 12.11
CA ILE A 91 -17.43 16.39 13.13
C ILE A 91 -15.92 16.50 13.42
N PHE A 92 -15.19 15.37 13.35
CA PHE A 92 -13.75 15.36 13.54
C PHE A 92 -13.05 15.96 12.31
N TYR A 93 -13.51 15.65 11.11
CA TYR A 93 -12.95 16.21 9.86
C TYR A 93 -13.17 17.73 9.77
N GLU A 94 -14.32 18.23 10.18
CA GLU A 94 -14.61 19.68 10.22
C GLU A 94 -13.65 20.42 11.17
N THR A 95 -13.31 19.80 12.32
CA THR A 95 -12.41 20.39 13.30
C THR A 95 -10.95 20.32 12.87
N SER A 96 -10.51 19.16 12.34
CA SER A 96 -9.11 18.92 11.97
C SER A 96 -8.75 19.42 10.57
N LYS A 97 -9.73 19.81 9.75
CA LYS A 97 -9.58 20.03 8.30
C LYS A 97 -9.15 18.76 7.56
N GLY A 98 -9.43 17.61 8.14
CA GLY A 98 -9.13 16.28 7.60
C GLY A 98 -10.20 15.78 6.63
N GLY A 99 -10.14 14.47 6.35
CA GLY A 99 -11.06 13.83 5.43
C GLY A 99 -10.69 12.39 5.14
N ILE A 100 -10.73 11.99 3.89
CA ILE A 100 -10.49 10.62 3.46
C ILE A 100 -9.17 10.50 2.70
N THR A 101 -8.43 9.43 2.99
CA THR A 101 -7.29 8.99 2.18
C THR A 101 -7.60 7.67 1.52
N LEU A 102 -7.58 7.63 0.20
CA LEU A 102 -7.61 6.37 -0.54
C LEU A 102 -6.20 5.81 -0.62
N SER A 103 -6.01 4.64 -0.03
CA SER A 103 -4.75 3.91 0.06
C SER A 103 -5.01 2.41 -0.17
N GLY A 104 -4.18 1.53 0.38
CA GLY A 104 -4.35 0.06 0.34
C GLY A 104 -3.26 -0.61 -0.46
N GLY A 105 -3.59 -1.21 -1.61
CA GLY A 105 -2.63 -1.59 -2.65
C GLY A 105 -2.40 -0.41 -3.60
N GLU A 106 -3.09 -0.44 -4.74
CA GLU A 106 -3.13 0.69 -5.67
C GLU A 106 -4.60 1.10 -5.86
N PRO A 107 -5.06 2.23 -5.29
CA PRO A 107 -6.47 2.63 -5.39
C PRO A 107 -6.91 2.85 -6.84
N LEU A 108 -6.00 3.29 -7.72
CA LEU A 108 -6.29 3.49 -9.13
C LEU A 108 -6.43 2.18 -9.93
N TYR A 109 -6.18 1.03 -9.30
CA TYR A 109 -6.49 -0.28 -9.88
C TYR A 109 -8.01 -0.49 -9.99
N GLN A 110 -8.79 -0.01 -9.02
CA GLN A 110 -10.25 0.05 -9.03
C GLN A 110 -10.71 1.48 -9.35
N PHE A 111 -10.31 1.98 -10.52
CA PHE A 111 -10.41 3.40 -10.88
C PHE A 111 -11.83 3.98 -10.75
N ASP A 112 -12.84 3.30 -11.29
CA ASP A 112 -14.22 3.83 -11.31
C ASP A 112 -14.77 3.97 -9.88
N PHE A 113 -14.44 3.01 -9.00
CA PHE A 113 -14.80 3.06 -7.59
C PHE A 113 -14.07 4.21 -6.87
N ALA A 114 -12.75 4.33 -7.07
CA ALA A 114 -11.94 5.38 -6.46
C ALA A 114 -12.39 6.78 -6.92
N TYR A 115 -12.67 6.93 -8.22
CA TYR A 115 -13.14 8.19 -8.81
C TYR A 115 -14.47 8.63 -8.20
N GLU A 116 -15.47 7.75 -8.17
CA GLU A 116 -16.80 8.09 -7.64
C GLU A 116 -16.74 8.33 -6.12
N LEU A 117 -15.91 7.58 -5.38
CA LEU A 117 -15.73 7.78 -3.95
C LEU A 117 -15.11 9.15 -3.64
N LEU A 118 -14.09 9.57 -4.36
CA LEU A 118 -13.48 10.92 -4.18
C LEU A 118 -14.47 12.03 -4.56
N LYS A 119 -15.18 11.86 -5.65
CA LYS A 119 -16.20 12.82 -6.11
C LYS A 119 -17.30 13.03 -5.06
N GLN A 120 -17.83 11.94 -4.50
CA GLN A 120 -18.83 12.02 -3.43
C GLN A 120 -18.22 12.59 -2.13
N SER A 121 -16.99 12.25 -1.80
CA SER A 121 -16.29 12.83 -0.65
C SER A 121 -16.15 14.34 -0.78
N LYS A 122 -15.76 14.84 -1.97
CA LYS A 122 -15.72 16.29 -2.24
C LYS A 122 -17.09 16.93 -2.15
N ALA A 123 -18.13 16.30 -2.67
CA ALA A 123 -19.50 16.81 -2.59
C ALA A 123 -20.00 16.92 -1.13
N ASN A 124 -19.46 16.10 -0.22
CA ASN A 124 -19.74 16.16 1.22
C ASN A 124 -18.80 17.11 2.00
N GLY A 125 -17.93 17.85 1.29
CA GLY A 125 -17.03 18.85 1.87
C GLY A 125 -15.80 18.27 2.58
N LEU A 126 -15.45 17.01 2.29
CA LEU A 126 -14.26 16.37 2.88
C LEU A 126 -13.00 16.76 2.12
N HIS A 127 -11.88 16.85 2.85
CA HIS A 127 -10.55 16.85 2.24
C HIS A 127 -10.27 15.44 1.67
N THR A 128 -9.68 15.39 0.48
CA THR A 128 -9.43 14.13 -0.22
C THR A 128 -7.95 13.95 -0.49
N CYS A 129 -7.46 12.77 -0.17
CA CYS A 129 -6.08 12.39 -0.42
C CYS A 129 -6.02 11.04 -1.15
N VAL A 130 -5.07 10.90 -2.07
CA VAL A 130 -4.80 9.64 -2.78
C VAL A 130 -3.35 9.24 -2.57
N GLU A 131 -3.15 8.05 -2.01
CA GLU A 131 -1.85 7.40 -1.92
C GLU A 131 -1.68 6.47 -3.11
N THR A 132 -0.74 6.74 -4.00
CA THR A 132 -0.58 5.99 -5.25
C THR A 132 0.88 5.87 -5.67
N SER A 133 1.18 4.76 -6.33
CA SER A 133 2.44 4.61 -7.07
C SER A 133 2.47 5.41 -8.38
N GLY A 134 1.33 5.94 -8.82
CA GLY A 134 1.20 6.60 -10.11
C GLY A 134 1.25 5.66 -11.33
N PHE A 135 1.26 4.34 -11.14
CA PHE A 135 1.29 3.39 -12.25
C PHE A 135 -0.11 3.15 -12.82
N THR A 136 -0.58 4.11 -13.58
CA THR A 136 -1.87 4.11 -14.29
C THR A 136 -1.78 4.97 -15.55
N SER A 137 -2.80 4.99 -16.40
CA SER A 137 -2.79 5.86 -17.58
C SER A 137 -2.84 7.36 -17.19
N ARG A 138 -2.27 8.20 -18.04
CA ARG A 138 -2.25 9.66 -17.83
C ARG A 138 -3.66 10.24 -17.71
N GLU A 139 -4.60 9.73 -18.50
CA GLU A 139 -5.99 10.18 -18.49
C GLU A 139 -6.64 9.93 -17.12
N ARG A 140 -6.35 8.77 -16.49
CA ARG A 140 -6.84 8.44 -15.15
C ARG A 140 -6.23 9.37 -14.10
N ILE A 141 -4.93 9.67 -14.19
CA ILE A 141 -4.28 10.65 -13.29
C ILE A 141 -4.94 12.02 -13.40
N ILE A 142 -5.19 12.52 -14.61
CA ILE A 142 -5.85 13.81 -14.82
C ILE A 142 -7.26 13.78 -14.23
N SER A 143 -8.06 12.78 -14.56
CA SER A 143 -9.45 12.67 -14.07
C SER A 143 -9.54 12.59 -12.55
N ILE A 144 -8.73 11.73 -11.91
CA ILE A 144 -8.76 11.59 -10.45
C ILE A 144 -8.31 12.87 -9.74
N SER A 145 -7.41 13.63 -10.38
CA SER A 145 -6.87 14.87 -9.80
C SER A 145 -7.94 15.96 -9.61
N GLU A 146 -9.05 15.92 -10.35
CA GLU A 146 -10.15 16.88 -10.20
C GLU A 146 -10.80 16.83 -8.81
N TYR A 147 -10.81 15.63 -8.20
CA TYR A 147 -11.41 15.38 -6.89
C TYR A 147 -10.40 15.09 -5.80
N THR A 148 -9.10 15.34 -6.04
CA THR A 148 -8.02 15.10 -5.08
C THR A 148 -7.36 16.40 -4.66
N ASP A 149 -7.30 16.66 -3.35
CA ASP A 149 -6.64 17.82 -2.77
C ASP A 149 -5.14 17.59 -2.57
N MET A 150 -4.75 16.36 -2.25
CA MET A 150 -3.36 15.99 -1.98
C MET A 150 -3.04 14.60 -2.52
N PHE A 151 -1.86 14.46 -3.09
CA PHE A 151 -1.31 13.16 -3.47
C PHE A 151 -0.16 12.76 -2.54
N LEU A 152 -0.25 11.57 -1.97
CA LEU A 152 0.86 10.86 -1.37
C LEU A 152 1.46 9.98 -2.48
N PHE A 153 2.51 10.47 -3.12
CA PHE A 153 3.04 9.86 -4.34
C PHE A 153 4.28 9.03 -4.04
N ASP A 154 4.23 7.75 -4.32
CA ASP A 154 5.32 6.82 -4.04
C ASP A 154 6.44 6.91 -5.08
N PHE A 155 7.64 7.27 -4.66
CA PHE A 155 8.87 7.17 -5.43
C PHE A 155 9.76 6.04 -4.88
N LYS A 156 9.73 4.89 -5.54
CA LYS A 156 10.29 3.66 -4.96
C LYS A 156 11.75 3.40 -5.35
N ILE A 157 12.11 3.53 -6.61
CA ILE A 157 13.47 3.34 -7.13
C ILE A 157 13.72 4.30 -8.30
N ALA A 158 14.88 4.95 -8.30
CA ALA A 158 15.26 5.94 -9.31
C ALA A 158 15.63 5.30 -10.66
N ASP A 159 16.42 4.22 -10.64
CA ASP A 159 16.83 3.50 -11.84
C ASP A 159 15.67 2.66 -12.38
N SER A 160 15.36 2.81 -13.67
CA SER A 160 14.21 2.16 -14.31
C SER A 160 14.37 0.64 -14.42
N ALA A 161 15.57 0.15 -14.70
CA ALA A 161 15.82 -1.27 -14.80
C ALA A 161 15.70 -1.95 -13.45
N GLU A 162 16.22 -1.33 -12.39
CA GLU A 162 16.04 -1.81 -11.02
C GLU A 162 14.58 -1.69 -10.56
N HIS A 163 13.89 -0.61 -10.94
CA HIS A 163 12.45 -0.49 -10.65
C HIS A 163 11.69 -1.65 -11.27
N LYS A 164 11.99 -2.02 -12.52
CA LYS A 164 11.42 -3.20 -13.16
C LYS A 164 11.77 -4.49 -12.43
N GLN A 165 13.02 -4.65 -12.02
CA GLN A 165 13.49 -5.83 -11.30
C GLN A 165 12.78 -6.03 -9.96
N TYR A 166 12.65 -4.96 -9.17
CA TYR A 166 12.18 -5.04 -7.79
C TYR A 166 10.69 -4.67 -7.60
N CYS A 167 10.11 -3.89 -8.52
CA CYS A 167 8.71 -3.46 -8.44
C CYS A 167 7.82 -4.06 -9.55
N GLY A 168 8.43 -4.73 -10.54
CA GLY A 168 7.75 -5.47 -11.60
C GLY A 168 7.46 -4.67 -12.87
N VAL A 169 7.71 -3.36 -12.89
CA VAL A 169 7.48 -2.48 -14.05
C VAL A 169 8.57 -1.41 -14.15
N ASP A 170 8.77 -0.85 -15.32
CA ASP A 170 9.59 0.34 -15.55
C ASP A 170 8.96 1.57 -14.88
N ASN A 171 9.74 2.61 -14.54
CA ASN A 171 9.23 3.79 -13.82
C ASN A 171 8.89 5.00 -14.70
N GLU A 172 9.09 4.93 -16.02
CA GLU A 172 8.89 6.07 -16.92
C GLU A 172 7.47 6.63 -16.87
N LEU A 173 6.46 5.73 -16.87
CA LEU A 173 5.06 6.14 -16.77
C LEU A 173 4.76 6.79 -15.41
N ILE A 174 5.34 6.26 -14.34
CA ILE A 174 5.20 6.79 -12.98
C ILE A 174 5.75 8.22 -12.92
N LEU A 175 6.97 8.43 -13.41
CA LEU A 175 7.62 9.75 -13.45
C LEU A 175 6.89 10.73 -14.39
N ALA A 176 6.34 10.24 -15.50
CA ALA A 176 5.51 11.06 -16.37
C ALA A 176 4.21 11.52 -15.68
N ASN A 177 3.60 10.65 -14.88
CA ASN A 177 2.40 10.96 -14.11
C ASN A 177 2.70 11.92 -12.94
N LEU A 178 3.84 11.78 -12.27
CA LEU A 178 4.31 12.74 -11.27
C LEU A 178 4.46 14.14 -11.88
N ARG A 179 5.11 14.25 -13.03
CA ARG A 179 5.22 15.52 -13.77
C ARG A 179 3.85 16.07 -14.14
N THR A 180 2.92 15.22 -14.61
CA THR A 180 1.55 15.65 -14.93
C THR A 180 0.85 16.26 -13.72
N LEU A 181 0.94 15.65 -12.54
CA LEU A 181 0.35 16.20 -11.31
C LEU A 181 1.03 17.53 -10.91
N ASN A 182 2.34 17.64 -11.03
CA ASN A 182 3.05 18.88 -10.80
C ASN A 182 2.61 19.99 -11.75
N ASP A 183 2.50 19.70 -13.05
CA ASP A 183 2.07 20.68 -14.07
C ASP A 183 0.61 21.13 -13.87
N LEU A 184 -0.22 20.27 -13.27
CA LEU A 184 -1.60 20.59 -12.88
C LEU A 184 -1.67 21.38 -11.54
N GLY A 185 -0.54 21.69 -10.92
CA GLY A 185 -0.49 22.45 -9.66
C GLY A 185 -1.02 21.68 -8.46
N LYS A 186 -0.99 20.34 -8.48
CA LYS A 186 -1.51 19.52 -7.39
C LYS A 186 -0.51 19.44 -6.24
N ASN A 187 -1.03 19.52 -5.01
CA ASN A 187 -0.21 19.34 -3.80
C ASN A 187 0.27 17.88 -3.71
N ILE A 188 1.58 17.69 -3.64
CA ILE A 188 2.23 16.38 -3.62
C ILE A 188 3.12 16.25 -2.40
N VAL A 189 2.96 15.15 -1.68
CA VAL A 189 3.92 14.64 -0.72
C VAL A 189 4.62 13.46 -1.37
N LEU A 190 5.94 13.55 -1.54
CA LEU A 190 6.72 12.47 -2.15
C LEU A 190 7.07 11.44 -1.08
N ARG A 191 6.59 10.21 -1.22
CA ARG A 191 6.85 9.10 -0.29
C ARG A 191 7.96 8.22 -0.84
N CYS A 192 9.01 8.04 -0.04
CA CYS A 192 10.23 7.38 -0.46
C CYS A 192 10.55 6.23 0.50
N PRO A 193 10.09 4.99 0.19
CA PRO A 193 10.50 3.83 0.96
C PRO A 193 11.99 3.54 0.72
N ILE A 194 12.75 3.44 1.83
CA ILE A 194 14.18 3.09 1.78
C ILE A 194 14.35 1.66 2.24
N ILE A 195 14.82 0.82 1.32
CA ILE A 195 14.90 -0.62 1.47
C ILE A 195 16.37 -1.04 1.53
N PRO A 196 16.83 -1.66 2.63
CA PRO A 196 18.22 -2.14 2.76
C PRO A 196 18.66 -2.99 1.57
N ASP A 197 19.91 -2.81 1.16
CA ASP A 197 20.56 -3.54 0.06
C ASP A 197 19.89 -3.38 -1.34
N ILE A 198 18.84 -2.53 -1.45
CA ILE A 198 18.15 -2.29 -2.72
C ILE A 198 18.31 -0.84 -3.18
N ASN A 199 17.85 0.12 -2.37
CA ASN A 199 17.88 1.53 -2.76
C ASN A 199 18.48 2.47 -1.69
N ASP A 200 19.00 1.94 -0.59
CA ASP A 200 19.65 2.65 0.53
C ASP A 200 21.06 3.15 0.17
N ARG A 201 21.16 3.93 -0.89
CA ARG A 201 22.44 4.40 -1.46
C ARG A 201 22.38 5.86 -1.90
N GLU A 202 23.53 6.51 -1.90
CA GLU A 202 23.69 7.92 -2.19
C GLU A 202 23.07 8.34 -3.54
N ALA A 203 23.22 7.51 -4.58
CA ALA A 203 22.64 7.79 -5.89
C ALA A 203 21.10 7.89 -5.86
N HIS A 204 20.44 7.06 -5.05
CA HIS A 204 18.98 7.11 -4.88
C HIS A 204 18.56 8.30 -4.03
N PHE A 205 19.29 8.62 -2.96
CA PHE A 205 19.02 9.79 -2.12
C PHE A 205 19.16 11.09 -2.90
N LYS A 206 20.17 11.17 -3.77
CA LYS A 206 20.31 12.29 -4.70
C LYS A 206 19.13 12.39 -5.66
N ALA A 207 18.67 11.27 -6.23
CA ALA A 207 17.51 11.26 -7.14
C ALA A 207 16.23 11.70 -6.44
N ILE A 208 16.01 11.34 -5.18
CA ILE A 208 14.89 11.85 -4.36
C ILE A 208 14.95 13.37 -4.27
N ALA A 209 16.12 13.92 -3.91
CA ALA A 209 16.31 15.35 -3.80
C ALA A 209 16.17 16.08 -5.14
N ASP A 210 16.71 15.52 -6.24
CA ASP A 210 16.59 16.09 -7.58
C ASP A 210 15.11 16.16 -8.03
N ILE A 211 14.33 15.12 -7.76
CA ILE A 211 12.88 15.13 -8.04
C ILE A 211 12.17 16.19 -7.19
N ALA A 212 12.45 16.25 -5.89
CA ALA A 212 11.85 17.25 -5.00
C ALA A 212 12.18 18.70 -5.42
N ASN A 213 13.42 18.95 -5.88
CA ASN A 213 13.89 20.28 -6.31
C ASN A 213 13.33 20.69 -7.68
N THR A 214 13.01 19.74 -8.55
CA THR A 214 12.53 20.02 -9.93
C THR A 214 11.01 20.04 -10.06
N HIS A 215 10.27 19.75 -8.98
CA HIS A 215 8.81 19.73 -8.96
C HIS A 215 8.30 20.70 -7.87
N ASP A 216 7.90 21.90 -8.27
CA ASP A 216 7.54 23.00 -7.35
C ASP A 216 6.40 22.62 -6.41
N ASN A 217 5.46 21.80 -6.87
CA ASN A 217 4.27 21.38 -6.11
C ASN A 217 4.51 20.17 -5.17
N ILE A 218 5.74 19.65 -5.09
CA ILE A 218 6.14 18.78 -4.00
C ILE A 218 6.36 19.64 -2.76
N SER A 219 5.47 19.50 -1.78
CA SER A 219 5.50 20.27 -0.53
C SER A 219 6.37 19.63 0.55
N GLU A 220 6.50 18.30 0.51
CA GLU A 220 7.18 17.51 1.54
C GLU A 220 7.73 16.20 0.94
N VAL A 221 8.83 15.71 1.52
CA VAL A 221 9.43 14.41 1.23
C VAL A 221 9.34 13.54 2.49
N ASN A 222 8.65 12.42 2.40
CA ASN A 222 8.50 11.46 3.48
C ASN A 222 9.42 10.27 3.25
N ILE A 223 10.37 10.08 4.14
CA ILE A 223 11.26 8.92 4.14
C ILE A 223 10.61 7.82 4.97
N GLU A 224 10.40 6.67 4.35
CA GLU A 224 9.78 5.50 4.96
C GLU A 224 10.80 4.37 5.09
N PRO A 225 11.47 4.27 6.25
CA PRO A 225 12.41 3.18 6.48
C PRO A 225 11.70 1.83 6.44
N TYR A 226 12.34 0.84 5.82
CA TYR A 226 11.81 -0.51 5.76
C TYR A 226 11.59 -1.11 7.15
N HIS A 227 10.51 -1.88 7.29
CA HIS A 227 10.23 -2.73 8.45
C HIS A 227 9.72 -4.13 8.01
N PRO A 228 9.99 -5.21 8.78
CA PRO A 228 9.73 -6.58 8.36
C PRO A 228 8.27 -7.05 8.53
N LEU A 229 7.35 -6.20 8.98
CA LEU A 229 5.97 -6.58 9.33
C LEU A 229 5.15 -7.15 8.16
N GLY A 230 5.57 -6.91 6.91
CA GLY A 230 4.93 -7.48 5.72
C GLY A 230 5.24 -8.96 5.47
N ILE A 231 6.30 -9.51 6.08
CA ILE A 231 6.74 -10.89 5.85
C ILE A 231 5.65 -11.89 6.26
N SER A 232 5.09 -11.74 7.46
CA SER A 232 4.03 -12.63 7.97
C SER A 232 2.76 -12.58 7.12
N LYS A 233 2.40 -11.43 6.57
CA LYS A 233 1.22 -11.32 5.69
C LYS A 233 1.36 -12.17 4.42
N ASN A 234 2.56 -12.19 3.79
CA ASN A 234 2.82 -13.10 2.66
C ASN A 234 2.57 -14.56 3.05
N GLN A 235 3.12 -15.00 4.17
CA GLN A 235 2.96 -16.37 4.66
C GLN A 235 1.50 -16.69 4.95
N ASN A 236 0.77 -15.78 5.58
CA ASN A 236 -0.63 -15.95 5.93
C ASN A 236 -1.55 -16.18 4.72
N ILE A 237 -1.23 -15.61 3.55
CA ILE A 237 -1.96 -15.85 2.31
C ILE A 237 -1.31 -16.92 1.42
N GLY A 238 -0.34 -17.68 1.96
CA GLY A 238 0.32 -18.79 1.27
C GLY A 238 1.31 -18.38 0.20
N LYS A 239 1.84 -17.15 0.26
CA LYS A 239 2.91 -16.66 -0.62
C LYS A 239 4.26 -16.76 0.09
N THR A 240 5.32 -17.01 -0.67
CA THR A 240 6.70 -16.98 -0.15
C THR A 240 7.25 -15.57 -0.29
N PRO A 241 7.70 -14.92 0.80
CA PRO A 241 8.36 -13.63 0.71
C PRO A 241 9.64 -13.75 -0.15
N THR A 242 9.85 -12.82 -1.06
CA THR A 242 11.05 -12.77 -1.91
C THR A 242 12.13 -11.87 -1.32
N TYR A 243 11.75 -10.92 -0.48
CA TYR A 243 12.65 -10.08 0.30
C TYR A 243 12.50 -10.45 1.79
N THR A 244 13.60 -10.84 2.41
CA THR A 244 13.59 -11.51 3.74
C THR A 244 14.41 -10.78 4.80
N TYR A 245 14.70 -9.49 4.61
CA TYR A 245 15.34 -8.69 5.65
C TYR A 245 14.41 -8.62 6.87
N SER A 246 14.85 -9.22 7.99
CA SER A 246 13.96 -9.59 9.11
C SER A 246 14.06 -8.67 10.33
N THR A 247 14.89 -7.62 10.25
CA THR A 247 15.11 -6.69 11.37
C THR A 247 14.60 -5.29 11.06
N PHE A 248 14.25 -4.55 12.11
CA PHE A 248 14.02 -3.11 11.98
C PHE A 248 15.36 -2.40 11.80
N LEU A 249 15.35 -1.32 11.01
CA LEU A 249 16.52 -0.47 10.88
C LEU A 249 16.81 0.25 12.20
N ASP A 250 18.11 0.38 12.53
CA ASP A 250 18.52 1.20 13.67
C ASP A 250 18.17 2.68 13.40
N LYS A 251 17.70 3.38 14.44
CA LYS A 251 17.35 4.79 14.34
C LYS A 251 18.50 5.65 13.81
N LYS A 252 19.75 5.33 14.15
CA LYS A 252 20.90 6.08 13.64
C LYS A 252 21.03 5.98 12.12
N VAL A 253 20.78 4.79 11.56
CA VAL A 253 20.82 4.56 10.11
C VAL A 253 19.72 5.35 9.42
N THR A 254 18.51 5.33 9.97
CA THR A 254 17.38 6.08 9.39
C THR A 254 17.56 7.59 9.53
N ASP A 255 18.10 8.08 10.65
CA ASP A 255 18.45 9.49 10.85
C ASP A 255 19.54 9.94 9.85
N GLU A 256 20.51 9.07 9.52
CA GLU A 256 21.53 9.33 8.50
C GLU A 256 20.91 9.48 7.11
N TYR A 257 20.02 8.58 6.69
CA TYR A 257 19.30 8.70 5.40
C TYR A 257 18.57 10.04 5.29
N VAL A 258 17.82 10.40 6.32
CA VAL A 258 17.12 11.69 6.39
C VAL A 258 18.09 12.85 6.34
N GLY A 259 19.22 12.76 7.06
CA GLY A 259 20.26 13.79 7.09
C GLY A 259 20.88 14.04 5.71
N ILE A 260 21.20 12.98 4.98
CA ILE A 260 21.76 13.07 3.61
C ILE A 260 20.75 13.76 2.69
N ILE A 261 19.50 13.33 2.67
CA ILE A 261 18.48 13.89 1.78
C ILE A 261 18.20 15.36 2.13
N LYS A 262 18.10 15.70 3.43
CA LYS A 262 17.97 17.09 3.89
C LYS A 262 19.08 18.00 3.44
N SER A 263 20.30 17.49 3.29
CA SER A 263 21.44 18.30 2.83
C SER A 263 21.39 18.63 1.33
N LEU A 264 20.52 17.95 0.57
CA LEU A 264 20.43 18.04 -0.89
C LEU A 264 19.19 18.81 -1.39
N THR A 265 18.25 19.17 -0.51
CA THR A 265 17.00 19.87 -0.87
C THR A 265 16.57 20.85 0.22
N ASP A 266 15.95 21.96 -0.18
CA ASP A 266 15.30 22.92 0.72
C ASP A 266 13.86 22.50 1.07
N LYS A 267 13.34 21.45 0.46
CA LYS A 267 12.01 20.92 0.80
C LYS A 267 12.00 20.33 2.20
N LYS A 268 10.83 20.35 2.84
CA LYS A 268 10.64 19.71 4.13
C LYS A 268 10.84 18.18 3.98
N VAL A 269 11.77 17.59 4.73
CA VAL A 269 12.01 16.14 4.75
C VAL A 269 11.72 15.62 6.14
N ILE A 270 10.86 14.62 6.24
CA ILE A 270 10.52 13.96 7.51
C ILE A 270 10.68 12.44 7.40
N GLN A 271 10.92 11.82 8.53
CA GLN A 271 10.83 10.35 8.68
C GLN A 271 9.44 10.00 9.18
N MET A 272 8.82 9.02 8.53
CA MET A 272 7.52 8.47 8.95
C MET A 272 7.68 7.29 9.91
#